data_06386dcc785136353d610841edda2572
#
_entry.id   06386dcc785136353d610841edda2572
#
_cell.length_a   1.000
_cell.length_b   1.000
_cell.length_c   1.000
_cell.angle_alpha   90.00
_cell.angle_beta   90.00
_cell.angle_gamma   90.00
#
_symmetry.space_group_name_H-M   'P 1'
#
loop_
_entity.id
_entity.type
_entity.pdbx_description
1 polymer ?
#
loop_
_entity_poly.entity_id
_entity_poly.type
_entity_poly.pdbx_seq_one_letter_code
_entity_poly.pdbx_strand_id
1 'polypeptide(L)'
;MPHFAVSIACKYRGRLEHAVVLDPVRQEEFTASRGRGAAVNGRRIRVSNRKSLDGALLGTGFPFRAEQVDNLDNYLGMFRSLVGQTAGIRRAGAASLDLAYVASGRYDAFWEFGLSEWDMAAGALLIQEAGGLVSDFNGGHDFLEKGQIVAGNTKCFKAVLTAIPVSYTHLTLPTSDLV
;
A
#
# COMPACT_ATOMS: atom_id res chain seq x y z
N MET A 1 -16.00 -13.24 5.62
CA MET A 1 -15.56 -13.64 4.26
C MET A 1 -14.06 -13.90 4.34
N PRO A 2 -13.56 -15.06 3.87
CA PRO A 2 -12.12 -15.32 3.90
C PRO A 2 -11.38 -14.33 2.99
N HIS A 3 -10.33 -13.69 3.53
CA HIS A 3 -9.50 -12.72 2.81
C HIS A 3 -8.09 -12.76 3.40
N PHE A 4 -7.21 -13.50 2.75
CA PHE A 4 -5.82 -13.74 3.16
C PHE A 4 -4.96 -14.06 1.95
N ALA A 5 -3.66 -13.93 2.09
CA ALA A 5 -2.71 -14.17 1.01
C ALA A 5 -1.45 -14.89 1.49
N VAL A 6 -0.74 -15.49 0.54
CA VAL A 6 0.68 -15.79 0.67
C VAL A 6 1.46 -14.66 0.00
N SER A 7 2.37 -14.01 0.72
CA SER A 7 3.17 -12.89 0.22
C SER A 7 4.65 -13.25 0.35
N ILE A 8 5.36 -13.25 -0.77
CA ILE A 8 6.78 -13.61 -0.85
C ILE A 8 7.51 -12.52 -1.64
N ALA A 9 8.59 -12.00 -1.07
CA ALA A 9 9.50 -11.09 -1.76
C ALA A 9 10.94 -11.61 -1.67
N CYS A 10 11.68 -11.49 -2.75
CA CYS A 10 13.12 -11.74 -2.78
C CYS A 10 13.85 -10.41 -2.80
N LYS A 11 14.73 -10.19 -1.81
CA LYS A 11 15.58 -9.02 -1.70
C LYS A 11 17.04 -9.43 -1.91
N TYR A 12 17.71 -8.84 -2.87
CA TYR A 12 19.13 -9.09 -3.14
C TYR A 12 19.92 -7.79 -3.13
N ARG A 13 20.97 -7.74 -2.32
CA ARG A 13 21.80 -6.53 -2.13
C ARG A 13 20.97 -5.28 -1.80
N GLY A 14 19.99 -5.42 -0.91
CA GLY A 14 19.12 -4.32 -0.48
C GLY A 14 18.00 -3.95 -1.45
N ARG A 15 17.88 -4.62 -2.62
CA ARG A 15 16.89 -4.31 -3.65
C ARG A 15 15.89 -5.44 -3.80
N LEU A 16 14.60 -5.10 -3.94
CA LEU A 16 13.55 -6.05 -4.27
C LEU A 16 13.74 -6.51 -5.72
N GLU A 17 13.86 -7.80 -5.95
CA GLU A 17 14.11 -8.39 -7.27
C GLU A 17 12.95 -9.23 -7.78
N HIS A 18 12.27 -9.98 -6.89
CA HIS A 18 11.13 -10.81 -7.25
C HIS A 18 10.02 -10.69 -6.20
N ALA A 19 8.78 -10.82 -6.66
CA ALA A 19 7.59 -10.77 -5.81
C ALA A 19 6.54 -11.75 -6.28
N VAL A 20 5.87 -12.39 -5.31
CA VAL A 20 4.66 -13.18 -5.51
C VAL A 20 3.65 -12.81 -4.42
N VAL A 21 2.41 -12.53 -4.81
CA VAL A 21 1.27 -12.46 -3.91
C VAL A 21 0.20 -13.41 -4.45
N LEU A 22 -0.16 -14.42 -3.67
CA LEU A 22 -1.19 -15.39 -4.04
C LEU A 22 -2.45 -15.16 -3.21
N ASP A 23 -3.57 -14.91 -3.87
CA ASP A 23 -4.91 -15.02 -3.30
C ASP A 23 -5.45 -16.46 -3.52
N PRO A 24 -5.40 -17.34 -2.52
CA PRO A 24 -5.82 -18.73 -2.73
C PRO A 24 -7.34 -18.87 -2.85
N VAL A 25 -8.10 -17.90 -2.36
CA VAL A 25 -9.57 -17.92 -2.43
C VAL A 25 -10.05 -17.60 -3.84
N ARG A 26 -9.41 -16.61 -4.50
CA ARG A 26 -9.73 -16.21 -5.88
C ARG A 26 -8.89 -16.92 -6.92
N GLN A 27 -7.91 -17.71 -6.48
CA GLN A 27 -6.95 -18.38 -7.37
C GLN A 27 -6.23 -17.37 -8.28
N GLU A 28 -5.81 -16.25 -7.69
CA GLU A 28 -5.07 -15.20 -8.39
C GLU A 28 -3.63 -15.13 -7.88
N GLU A 29 -2.69 -15.37 -8.78
CA GLU A 29 -1.26 -15.24 -8.53
C GLU A 29 -0.73 -13.96 -9.18
N PHE A 30 -0.33 -12.99 -8.34
CA PHE A 30 0.32 -11.77 -8.78
C PHE A 30 1.83 -11.95 -8.71
N THR A 31 2.53 -11.69 -9.79
CA THR A 31 3.97 -11.86 -9.89
C THR A 31 4.65 -10.63 -10.46
N ALA A 32 5.86 -10.32 -10.00
CA ALA A 32 6.72 -9.32 -10.59
C ALA A 32 8.19 -9.74 -10.51
N SER A 33 8.95 -9.30 -11.48
CA SER A 33 10.42 -9.32 -11.46
C SER A 33 10.92 -7.96 -11.91
N ARG A 34 11.94 -7.44 -11.23
CA ARG A 34 12.49 -6.11 -11.51
C ARG A 34 12.86 -5.95 -13.00
N GLY A 35 12.33 -4.88 -13.62
CA GLY A 35 12.55 -4.56 -15.03
C GLY A 35 11.79 -5.44 -16.02
N ARG A 36 10.93 -6.36 -15.55
CA ARG A 36 10.17 -7.28 -16.43
C ARG A 36 8.66 -7.05 -16.39
N GLY A 37 8.20 -6.16 -15.52
CA GLY A 37 6.78 -5.85 -15.33
C GLY A 37 6.10 -6.78 -14.34
N ALA A 38 4.82 -6.52 -14.12
CA ALA A 38 3.94 -7.27 -13.24
C ALA A 38 2.85 -8.00 -14.01
N ALA A 39 2.38 -9.13 -13.48
CA ALA A 39 1.33 -9.95 -14.08
C ALA A 39 0.40 -10.53 -13.00
N VAL A 40 -0.85 -10.86 -13.39
CA VAL A 40 -1.77 -11.72 -12.64
C VAL A 40 -2.12 -12.93 -13.51
N ASN A 41 -1.91 -14.13 -12.97
CA ASN A 41 -2.14 -15.38 -13.69
C ASN A 41 -1.48 -15.37 -15.09
N GLY A 42 -0.24 -14.86 -15.18
CA GLY A 42 0.54 -14.74 -16.42
C GLY A 42 0.11 -13.59 -17.35
N ARG A 43 -0.96 -12.86 -17.04
CA ARG A 43 -1.41 -11.71 -17.84
C ARG A 43 -0.85 -10.41 -17.30
N ARG A 44 -0.20 -9.62 -18.15
CA ARG A 44 0.40 -8.35 -17.76
C ARG A 44 -0.63 -7.38 -17.19
N ILE A 45 -0.27 -6.75 -16.07
CA ILE A 45 -1.09 -5.75 -15.39
C ILE A 45 -0.43 -4.38 -15.38
N ARG A 46 -1.26 -3.35 -15.14
CA ARG A 46 -0.86 -1.96 -14.95
C ARG A 46 -1.73 -1.31 -13.87
N VAL A 47 -1.16 -0.34 -13.17
CA VAL A 47 -1.95 0.55 -12.31
C VAL A 47 -3.01 1.27 -13.13
N SER A 48 -4.05 1.77 -12.48
CA SER A 48 -5.14 2.50 -13.14
C SER A 48 -4.64 3.78 -13.83
N ASN A 49 -5.40 4.30 -14.76
CA ASN A 49 -5.12 5.55 -15.48
C ASN A 49 -5.93 6.75 -14.97
N ARG A 50 -6.53 6.64 -13.78
CA ARG A 50 -7.33 7.70 -13.17
C ARG A 50 -6.51 8.98 -12.96
N LYS A 51 -7.15 10.13 -13.17
CA LYS A 51 -6.47 11.43 -13.21
C LYS A 51 -6.60 12.24 -11.92
N SER A 52 -7.54 11.88 -11.04
CA SER A 52 -7.84 12.56 -9.77
C SER A 52 -8.38 11.58 -8.76
N LEU A 53 -8.64 12.04 -7.53
CA LEU A 53 -9.35 11.26 -6.50
C LEU A 53 -10.85 11.15 -6.79
N ASP A 54 -11.40 12.05 -7.60
CA ASP A 54 -12.82 12.00 -7.96
C ASP A 54 -13.14 10.67 -8.64
N GLY A 55 -14.09 9.93 -8.07
CA GLY A 55 -14.45 8.57 -8.47
C GLY A 55 -13.38 7.51 -8.20
N ALA A 56 -12.29 7.82 -7.50
CA ALA A 56 -11.25 6.84 -7.15
C ALA A 56 -11.72 5.85 -6.09
N LEU A 57 -11.25 4.62 -6.19
CA LEU A 57 -11.40 3.59 -5.16
C LEU A 57 -10.07 3.40 -4.44
N LEU A 58 -10.04 3.70 -3.14
CA LEU A 58 -8.85 3.58 -2.32
C LEU A 58 -8.90 2.35 -1.42
N GLY A 59 -7.74 1.77 -1.13
CA GLY A 59 -7.55 0.80 -0.06
C GLY A 59 -6.86 1.42 1.15
N THR A 60 -7.10 0.85 2.35
CA THR A 60 -6.43 1.25 3.59
C THR A 60 -6.47 0.14 4.63
N GLY A 61 -5.59 0.21 5.62
CA GLY A 61 -5.70 -0.55 6.86
C GLY A 61 -6.38 0.24 7.97
N PHE A 62 -6.45 -0.36 9.14
CA PHE A 62 -7.03 0.25 10.33
C PHE A 62 -6.15 -0.08 11.55
N PRO A 63 -5.81 0.89 12.42
CA PRO A 63 -5.04 0.64 13.61
C PRO A 63 -5.88 -0.15 14.62
N PHE A 64 -5.70 -1.47 14.66
CA PHE A 64 -6.48 -2.37 15.53
C PHE A 64 -5.65 -3.02 16.63
N ARG A 65 -4.32 -2.97 16.56
CA ARG A 65 -3.44 -3.48 17.61
C ARG A 65 -3.36 -2.48 18.74
N ALA A 66 -3.20 -2.96 19.98
CA ALA A 66 -3.17 -2.09 21.17
C ALA A 66 -2.13 -0.95 21.02
N GLU A 67 -0.93 -1.27 20.52
CA GLU A 67 0.15 -0.32 20.30
C GLU A 67 -0.11 0.69 19.15
N GLN A 68 -1.14 0.45 18.36
CA GLN A 68 -1.53 1.31 17.24
C GLN A 68 -2.69 2.24 17.58
N VAL A 69 -3.45 1.93 18.65
CA VAL A 69 -4.68 2.67 19.01
C VAL A 69 -4.38 4.14 19.34
N ASP A 70 -3.21 4.44 19.88
CA ASP A 70 -2.76 5.82 20.14
C ASP A 70 -2.65 6.66 18.85
N ASN A 71 -2.57 6.01 17.70
CA ASN A 71 -2.53 6.63 16.38
C ASN A 71 -3.91 6.73 15.70
N LEU A 72 -4.99 6.39 16.40
CA LEU A 72 -6.34 6.37 15.81
C LEU A 72 -6.78 7.74 15.29
N ASP A 73 -6.53 8.81 16.04
CA ASP A 73 -6.92 10.17 15.64
C ASP A 73 -6.21 10.60 14.35
N ASN A 74 -4.95 10.20 14.18
CA ASN A 74 -4.21 10.44 12.94
C ASN A 74 -4.80 9.67 11.77
N TYR A 75 -5.11 8.39 11.97
CA TYR A 75 -5.81 7.60 10.97
C TYR A 75 -7.14 8.23 10.57
N LEU A 76 -7.94 8.64 11.53
CA LEU A 76 -9.23 9.31 11.29
C LEU A 76 -9.05 10.65 10.58
N GLY A 77 -7.98 11.41 10.88
CA GLY A 77 -7.63 12.63 10.17
C GLY A 77 -7.34 12.36 8.68
N MET A 78 -6.52 11.36 8.38
CA MET A 78 -6.23 10.93 7.00
C MET A 78 -7.49 10.45 6.29
N PHE A 79 -8.28 9.60 6.95
CA PHE A 79 -9.54 9.09 6.40
C PHE A 79 -10.50 10.24 6.08
N ARG A 80 -10.67 11.18 7.00
CA ARG A 80 -11.55 12.35 6.82
C ARG A 80 -11.11 13.23 5.65
N SER A 81 -9.80 13.41 5.43
CA SER A 81 -9.27 14.21 4.33
C SER A 81 -9.52 13.57 2.96
N LEU A 82 -9.70 12.25 2.89
CA LEU A 82 -9.81 11.48 1.65
C LEU A 82 -11.25 11.05 1.32
N VAL A 83 -12.07 10.74 2.34
CA VAL A 83 -13.39 10.09 2.12
C VAL A 83 -14.34 10.93 1.27
N GLY A 84 -14.34 12.25 1.43
CA GLY A 84 -15.23 13.15 0.68
C GLY A 84 -14.79 13.41 -0.76
N GLN A 85 -13.60 12.97 -1.14
CA GLN A 85 -13.02 13.20 -2.46
C GLN A 85 -13.03 11.95 -3.36
N THR A 86 -13.47 10.80 -2.86
CA THR A 86 -13.34 9.50 -3.51
C THR A 86 -14.68 8.82 -3.69
N ALA A 87 -14.78 7.87 -4.61
CA ALA A 87 -15.96 7.00 -4.75
C ALA A 87 -16.11 6.05 -3.56
N GLY A 88 -15.03 5.78 -2.85
CA GLY A 88 -15.05 4.96 -1.65
C GLY A 88 -13.69 4.48 -1.20
N ILE A 89 -13.66 4.05 0.05
CA ILE A 89 -12.47 3.50 0.71
C ILE A 89 -12.78 2.07 1.14
N ARG A 90 -11.87 1.16 0.91
CA ARG A 90 -11.97 -0.25 1.29
C ARG A 90 -10.96 -0.59 2.38
N ARG A 91 -11.44 -1.27 3.41
CA ARG A 91 -10.60 -1.87 4.44
C ARG A 91 -10.80 -3.39 4.37
N ALA A 92 -10.08 -4.03 3.49
CA ALA A 92 -10.25 -5.47 3.25
C ALA A 92 -9.52 -6.33 4.29
N GLY A 93 -8.38 -5.89 4.82
CA GLY A 93 -7.66 -6.51 5.93
C GLY A 93 -6.53 -7.47 5.51
N ALA A 94 -6.03 -7.34 4.28
CA ALA A 94 -4.84 -8.03 3.81
C ALA A 94 -4.03 -7.06 2.91
N ALA A 95 -3.11 -6.31 3.52
CA ALA A 95 -2.35 -5.26 2.86
C ALA A 95 -1.64 -5.73 1.57
N SER A 96 -1.08 -6.94 1.57
CA SER A 96 -0.44 -7.52 0.38
C SER A 96 -1.41 -7.67 -0.81
N LEU A 97 -2.67 -8.05 -0.56
CA LEU A 97 -3.71 -8.08 -1.60
C LEU A 97 -4.16 -6.68 -2.01
N ASP A 98 -4.32 -5.77 -1.06
CA ASP A 98 -4.69 -4.39 -1.36
C ASP A 98 -3.67 -3.74 -2.29
N LEU A 99 -2.35 -3.95 -2.04
CA LEU A 99 -1.26 -3.50 -2.90
C LEU A 99 -1.27 -4.20 -4.27
N ALA A 100 -1.55 -5.51 -4.33
CA ALA A 100 -1.71 -6.24 -5.59
C ALA A 100 -2.90 -5.71 -6.41
N TYR A 101 -3.97 -5.28 -5.73
CA TYR A 101 -5.13 -4.66 -6.39
C TYR A 101 -4.81 -3.26 -6.91
N VAL A 102 -3.95 -2.50 -6.24
CA VAL A 102 -3.41 -1.26 -6.81
C VAL A 102 -2.58 -1.56 -8.07
N ALA A 103 -1.67 -2.55 -8.02
CA ALA A 103 -0.85 -2.93 -9.16
C ALA A 103 -1.68 -3.37 -10.38
N SER A 104 -2.86 -3.98 -10.15
CA SER A 104 -3.77 -4.42 -11.20
C SER A 104 -4.85 -3.38 -11.60
N GLY A 105 -4.80 -2.18 -11.03
CA GLY A 105 -5.73 -1.09 -11.34
C GLY A 105 -7.15 -1.28 -10.78
N ARG A 106 -7.35 -2.23 -9.87
CA ARG A 106 -8.62 -2.44 -9.17
C ARG A 106 -8.84 -1.41 -8.07
N TYR A 107 -7.76 -0.97 -7.40
CA TYR A 107 -7.69 0.21 -6.55
C TYR A 107 -6.82 1.26 -7.25
N ASP A 108 -7.13 2.52 -6.99
CA ASP A 108 -6.41 3.65 -7.58
C ASP A 108 -5.23 4.08 -6.72
N ALA A 109 -5.35 3.91 -5.39
CA ALA A 109 -4.28 4.09 -4.42
C ALA A 109 -4.55 3.31 -3.12
N PHE A 110 -3.52 3.25 -2.28
CA PHE A 110 -3.53 2.61 -0.97
C PHE A 110 -2.67 3.42 0.01
N TRP A 111 -3.07 3.47 1.28
CA TRP A 111 -2.22 3.97 2.37
C TRP A 111 -2.47 3.17 3.64
N GLU A 112 -1.43 2.90 4.38
CA GLU A 112 -1.51 2.24 5.68
C GLU A 112 -0.22 2.48 6.47
N PHE A 113 -0.29 2.44 7.80
CA PHE A 113 0.85 2.43 8.70
C PHE A 113 0.76 1.27 9.70
N GLY A 114 1.88 0.96 10.37
CA GLY A 114 1.96 -0.16 11.31
C GLY A 114 2.07 -1.52 10.62
N LEU A 115 2.55 -1.53 9.38
CA LEU A 115 2.79 -2.73 8.59
C LEU A 115 4.20 -3.26 8.82
N SER A 116 4.37 -4.55 8.63
CA SER A 116 5.66 -5.22 8.58
C SER A 116 6.19 -5.33 7.15
N GLU A 117 7.50 -5.59 6.99
CA GLU A 117 8.11 -5.71 5.66
C GLU A 117 7.41 -6.79 4.79
N TRP A 118 7.01 -7.90 5.38
CA TRP A 118 6.31 -8.98 4.65
C TRP A 118 4.91 -8.61 4.15
N ASP A 119 4.27 -7.60 4.73
CA ASP A 119 2.99 -7.08 4.26
C ASP A 119 3.15 -6.24 2.99
N MET A 120 4.30 -5.59 2.81
CA MET A 120 4.50 -4.53 1.82
C MET A 120 5.47 -4.90 0.69
N ALA A 121 6.51 -5.66 0.98
CA ALA A 121 7.64 -5.81 0.05
C ALA A 121 7.23 -6.37 -1.32
N ALA A 122 6.43 -7.43 -1.35
CA ALA A 122 5.95 -8.00 -2.61
C ALA A 122 5.03 -7.04 -3.36
N GLY A 123 4.07 -6.43 -2.65
CA GLY A 123 3.12 -5.48 -3.22
C GLY A 123 3.80 -4.23 -3.78
N ALA A 124 4.85 -3.73 -3.10
CA ALA A 124 5.63 -2.59 -3.56
C ALA A 124 6.29 -2.86 -4.92
N LEU A 125 6.94 -4.02 -5.07
CA LEU A 125 7.55 -4.38 -6.35
C LEU A 125 6.48 -4.57 -7.45
N LEU A 126 5.35 -5.21 -7.14
CA LEU A 126 4.22 -5.34 -8.07
C LEU A 126 3.77 -3.98 -8.61
N ILE A 127 3.58 -3.00 -7.73
CA ILE A 127 3.14 -1.65 -8.10
C ILE A 127 4.19 -0.94 -8.96
N GLN A 128 5.45 -0.97 -8.56
CA GLN A 128 6.55 -0.34 -9.31
C GLN A 128 6.64 -0.94 -10.72
N GLU A 129 6.58 -2.25 -10.85
CA GLU A 129 6.63 -2.95 -12.14
C GLU A 129 5.34 -2.79 -12.97
N ALA A 130 4.23 -2.45 -12.33
CA ALA A 130 2.98 -2.08 -13.01
C ALA A 130 2.93 -0.59 -13.42
N GLY A 131 3.99 0.20 -13.14
CA GLY A 131 4.10 1.61 -13.49
C GLY A 131 3.48 2.57 -12.48
N GLY A 132 3.26 2.13 -11.24
CA GLY A 132 2.83 2.95 -10.11
C GLY A 132 3.99 3.50 -9.29
N LEU A 133 3.65 4.25 -8.26
CA LEU A 133 4.57 4.84 -7.30
C LEU A 133 4.31 4.30 -5.89
N VAL A 134 5.39 4.21 -5.11
CA VAL A 134 5.38 3.78 -3.71
C VAL A 134 6.33 4.67 -2.93
N SER A 135 5.91 5.12 -1.74
CA SER A 135 6.76 5.85 -0.79
C SER A 135 6.32 5.63 0.65
N ASP A 136 7.12 6.10 1.60
CA ASP A 136 6.65 6.39 2.95
C ASP A 136 5.76 7.65 2.97
N PHE A 137 5.22 8.01 4.13
CA PHE A 137 4.34 9.18 4.30
C PHE A 137 5.02 10.53 4.07
N ASN A 138 6.35 10.56 4.05
CA ASN A 138 7.15 11.75 3.74
C ASN A 138 7.58 11.82 2.26
N GLY A 139 7.13 10.87 1.44
CA GLY A 139 7.54 10.77 0.04
C GLY A 139 8.92 10.12 -0.17
N GLY A 140 9.52 9.58 0.90
CA GLY A 140 10.81 8.89 0.88
C GLY A 140 10.71 7.40 0.52
N HIS A 141 11.85 6.71 0.59
CA HIS A 141 11.96 5.30 0.17
C HIS A 141 12.02 4.30 1.34
N ASP A 142 11.97 4.78 2.58
CA ASP A 142 12.16 3.95 3.78
C ASP A 142 10.87 3.29 4.28
N PHE A 143 9.87 3.12 3.39
CA PHE A 143 8.55 2.60 3.73
C PHE A 143 8.59 1.21 4.37
N LEU A 144 9.54 0.35 3.95
CA LEU A 144 9.69 -0.99 4.55
C LEU A 144 10.17 -0.94 6.00
N GLU A 145 11.09 -0.02 6.31
CA GLU A 145 11.65 0.14 7.66
C GLU A 145 10.68 0.87 8.59
N LYS A 146 10.00 1.90 8.06
CA LYS A 146 9.05 2.72 8.82
C LYS A 146 7.69 2.06 9.02
N GLY A 147 7.39 1.00 8.28
CA GLY A 147 6.09 0.33 8.36
C GLY A 147 4.91 1.19 7.91
N GLN A 148 5.15 2.19 7.04
CA GLN A 148 4.12 3.10 6.54
C GLN A 148 4.26 3.29 5.04
N ILE A 149 3.17 3.16 4.30
CA ILE A 149 3.20 3.12 2.85
C ILE A 149 2.08 3.95 2.23
N VAL A 150 2.43 4.71 1.20
CA VAL A 150 1.50 5.25 0.20
C VAL A 150 1.84 4.64 -1.14
N ALA A 151 0.84 4.17 -1.87
CA ALA A 151 1.01 3.55 -3.17
C ALA A 151 -0.14 3.91 -4.10
N GLY A 152 0.11 3.94 -5.41
CA GLY A 152 -0.95 4.24 -6.38
C GLY A 152 -0.45 4.53 -7.79
N ASN A 153 -1.38 4.82 -8.68
CA ASN A 153 -1.03 5.46 -9.93
C ASN A 153 -0.48 6.87 -9.65
N THR A 154 0.25 7.45 -10.59
CA THR A 154 0.99 8.71 -10.35
C THR A 154 0.13 9.86 -9.82
N LYS A 155 -1.12 9.99 -10.28
CA LYS A 155 -2.00 11.11 -9.90
C LYS A 155 -2.65 10.87 -8.53
N CYS A 156 -3.23 9.70 -8.31
CA CYS A 156 -3.85 9.35 -7.04
C CYS A 156 -2.80 9.22 -5.93
N PHE A 157 -1.61 8.66 -6.21
CA PHE A 157 -0.49 8.64 -5.28
C PHE A 157 -0.13 10.03 -4.77
N LYS A 158 0.08 11.00 -5.68
CA LYS A 158 0.40 12.39 -5.28
C LYS A 158 -0.69 13.04 -4.46
N ALA A 159 -1.95 12.83 -4.84
CA ALA A 159 -3.09 13.39 -4.13
C ALA A 159 -3.23 12.80 -2.71
N VAL A 160 -3.09 11.48 -2.55
CA VAL A 160 -3.10 10.81 -1.24
C VAL A 160 -1.91 11.27 -0.39
N LEU A 161 -0.69 11.29 -0.96
CA LEU A 161 0.50 11.73 -0.25
C LEU A 161 0.38 13.19 0.23
N THR A 162 -0.27 14.07 -0.54
CA THR A 162 -0.52 15.46 -0.13
C THR A 162 -1.56 15.56 0.98
N ALA A 163 -2.56 14.68 1.00
CA ALA A 163 -3.62 14.69 2.01
C ALA A 163 -3.17 14.17 3.39
N ILE A 164 -2.17 13.28 3.42
CA ILE A 164 -1.66 12.63 4.63
C ILE A 164 -0.85 13.54 5.57
N PRO A 165 0.06 14.42 5.12
CA PRO A 165 0.99 15.15 6.01
C PRO A 165 0.31 16.11 6.97
N VAL A 166 -0.85 16.64 6.64
CA VAL A 166 -1.57 17.61 7.47
C VAL A 166 -2.00 17.00 8.82
N SER A 167 -2.15 15.68 8.87
CA SER A 167 -2.60 14.95 10.06
C SER A 167 -1.45 14.28 10.84
N TYR A 168 -0.28 14.10 10.21
CA TYR A 168 0.81 13.26 10.76
C TYR A 168 1.96 14.05 11.41
N THR A 169 1.99 15.37 11.27
CA THR A 169 3.08 16.23 11.75
C THR A 169 3.22 16.34 13.29
N HIS A 170 2.39 15.64 14.05
CA HIS A 170 2.41 15.68 15.52
C HIS A 170 2.78 14.35 16.21
N LEU A 171 3.31 13.36 15.46
CA LEU A 171 3.69 12.09 16.04
C LEU A 171 5.21 11.85 16.00
N THR A 172 5.84 12.10 17.13
CA THR A 172 7.05 11.35 17.50
C THR A 172 6.61 9.94 17.82
N LEU A 173 7.06 8.95 17.04
CA LEU A 173 6.99 7.55 17.46
C LEU A 173 7.65 7.46 18.83
N PRO A 174 7.06 6.77 19.82
CA PRO A 174 7.80 6.45 21.02
C PRO A 174 9.01 5.64 20.58
N THR A 175 10.19 6.18 20.82
CA THR A 175 11.43 5.43 20.75
C THR A 175 11.26 4.28 21.75
N SER A 176 11.09 3.06 21.24
CA SER A 176 11.21 1.88 22.10
C SER A 176 12.64 1.88 22.58
N ASP A 177 12.84 2.29 23.83
CA ASP A 177 14.08 2.07 24.55
C ASP A 177 14.35 0.57 24.54
N LEU A 178 15.33 0.18 23.74
CA LEU A 178 15.95 -1.13 23.82
C LEU A 178 16.69 -1.19 25.17
N VAL A 179 16.14 -1.95 26.12
CA VAL A 179 16.87 -2.53 27.23
C VAL A 179 16.90 -4.04 27.04
#